data_89d2a6723f445f0cb71e897f7371a35f
#
_entry.id   89d2a6723f445f0cb71e897f7371a35f
#
_cell.length_a   1.000
_cell.length_b   1.000
_cell.length_c   1.000
_cell.angle_alpha   90.00
_cell.angle_beta   90.00
_cell.angle_gamma   90.00
#
_symmetry.space_group_name_H-M   'P 1'
#
loop_
_entity.id
_entity.type
_entity.pdbx_description
1 polymer ?
#
loop_
_entity_poly.entity_id
_entity_poly.type
_entity_poly.pdbx_seq_one_letter_code
_entity_poly.pdbx_strand_id
1 'polypeptide(L)' 'MPQSLANANKPIEIVQVGINWWGYKIYATANGLNIVDNGDGLHTLSDNDDVDSDPYARVKANRFKIIDKFSY' A
#
# COMPACT_ATOMS: atom_id res chain seq x y z
N MET A 1 25.52 4.58 7.23
CA MET A 1 25.10 5.34 6.05
C MET A 1 24.74 4.46 4.86
N PRO A 2 25.66 3.69 4.31
CA PRO A 2 25.33 2.88 3.13
C PRO A 2 24.14 1.97 3.35
N GLN A 3 24.00 1.45 4.55
CA GLN A 3 22.93 0.54 4.85
C GLN A 3 21.57 1.21 4.83
N SER A 4 21.49 2.45 5.29
CA SER A 4 20.25 3.21 5.21
C SER A 4 19.82 3.41 3.78
N LEU A 5 20.77 3.73 2.91
CA LEU A 5 20.48 3.94 1.49
C LEU A 5 20.00 2.65 0.86
N ALA A 6 20.62 1.53 1.19
CA ALA A 6 20.21 0.24 0.65
C ALA A 6 18.77 -0.10 1.07
N ASN A 7 18.44 0.16 2.33
CA ASN A 7 17.09 -0.10 2.82
C ASN A 7 16.06 0.82 2.17
N ALA A 8 16.44 2.08 1.92
CA ALA A 8 15.55 3.04 1.31
C ALA A 8 15.17 2.66 -0.13
N ASN A 9 15.98 1.84 -0.78
CA ASN A 9 15.71 1.41 -2.15
C ASN A 9 14.85 0.15 -2.23
N LYS A 10 14.57 -0.49 -1.11
CA LYS A 10 13.73 -1.68 -1.12
C LYS A 10 12.26 -1.31 -1.15
N PRO A 11 11.47 -1.96 -2.02
CA PRO A 11 10.02 -1.74 -2.00
C PRO A 11 9.42 -2.17 -0.68
N ILE A 12 8.38 -1.48 -0.28
CA ILE A 12 7.61 -1.84 0.91
C ILE A 12 6.63 -2.94 0.51
N GLU A 13 6.66 -4.06 1.19
CA GLU A 13 5.76 -5.17 0.90
C GLU A 13 4.36 -4.87 1.41
N ILE A 14 3.36 -5.14 0.56
CA ILE A 14 1.95 -4.98 0.91
C ILE A 14 1.19 -6.23 0.54
N VAL A 15 0.16 -6.52 1.32
CA VAL A 15 -0.68 -7.70 1.15
C VAL A 15 -2.12 -7.25 0.96
N GLN A 16 -2.83 -7.87 0.02
CA GLN A 16 -4.25 -7.55 -0.17
C GLN A 16 -5.03 -8.04 1.04
N VAL A 17 -5.75 -7.13 1.68
CA VAL A 17 -6.55 -7.43 2.87
C VAL A 17 -8.06 -7.41 2.60
N GLY A 18 -8.46 -6.96 1.42
CA GLY A 18 -9.88 -6.95 1.08
C GLY A 18 -10.18 -6.10 -0.13
N ILE A 19 -11.46 -5.82 -0.29
CA ILE A 19 -12.00 -4.95 -1.33
C ILE A 19 -12.92 -3.99 -0.59
N ASN A 20 -12.82 -2.69 -0.92
CA ASN A 20 -13.63 -1.70 -0.23
C ASN A 20 -15.03 -1.59 -0.85
N TRP A 21 -15.84 -0.68 -0.30
CA TRP A 21 -17.21 -0.47 -0.75
C TRP A 21 -17.29 -0.07 -2.22
N TRP A 22 -16.24 0.60 -2.74
CA TRP A 22 -16.19 1.04 -4.13
C TRP A 22 -15.76 -0.09 -5.10
N GLY A 23 -15.39 -1.25 -4.58
CA GLY A 23 -14.88 -2.34 -5.40
C GLY A 23 -13.40 -2.27 -5.66
N TYR A 24 -12.68 -1.39 -4.98
CA TYR A 24 -11.23 -1.26 -5.12
C TYR A 24 -10.50 -2.22 -4.20
N LYS A 25 -9.38 -2.75 -4.66
CA LYS A 25 -8.56 -3.63 -3.85
C LYS A 25 -7.85 -2.81 -2.76
N ILE A 26 -7.88 -3.32 -1.54
CA ILE A 26 -7.21 -2.69 -0.41
C ILE A 26 -6.02 -3.56 -0.01
N TYR A 27 -4.88 -2.92 0.13
CA TYR A 27 -3.64 -3.56 0.58
C TYR A 27 -3.20 -2.92 1.88
N ALA A 28 -2.40 -3.64 2.65
CA ALA A 28 -1.86 -3.11 3.90
C ALA A 28 -0.38 -3.45 4.02
N THR A 29 0.36 -2.53 4.62
CA THR A 29 1.74 -2.79 5.03
C THR A 29 1.75 -3.50 6.37
N ALA A 30 2.92 -4.02 6.76
CA ALA A 30 3.06 -4.72 8.04
C ALA A 30 2.76 -3.81 9.23
N ASN A 31 2.96 -2.50 9.09
CA ASN A 31 2.71 -1.56 10.18
C ASN A 31 1.36 -0.86 10.09
N GLY A 32 0.48 -1.34 9.22
CA GLY A 32 -0.92 -0.89 9.23
C GLY A 32 -1.26 0.26 8.29
N LEU A 33 -0.37 0.66 7.39
CA LEU A 33 -0.72 1.65 6.37
C LEU A 33 -1.58 0.98 5.31
N ASN A 34 -2.74 1.54 5.02
CA ASN A 34 -3.64 1.03 4.00
C ASN A 34 -3.40 1.72 2.66
N ILE A 35 -3.42 0.93 1.59
CA ILE A 35 -3.20 1.39 0.21
C ILE A 35 -4.36 0.88 -0.62
N VAL A 36 -4.90 1.73 -1.48
CA VAL A 36 -6.01 1.36 -2.35
C VAL A 36 -5.57 1.36 -3.81
N ASP A 37 -6.05 0.37 -4.56
CA ASP A 37 -5.87 0.33 -6.01
C ASP A 37 -7.21 0.65 -6.66
N ASN A 38 -7.35 1.87 -7.16
CA ASN A 38 -8.59 2.34 -7.77
C ASN A 38 -8.65 2.08 -9.28
N GLY A 39 -7.75 1.26 -9.80
CA GLY A 39 -7.66 0.98 -11.23
C GLY A 39 -6.72 1.92 -11.96
N ASP A 40 -6.32 3.01 -11.35
CA ASP A 40 -5.40 3.99 -11.90
C ASP A 40 -4.07 4.00 -11.14
N GLY A 41 -3.79 2.93 -10.42
CA GLY A 41 -2.58 2.76 -9.65
C GLY A 41 -2.87 2.75 -8.16
N LEU A 42 -1.79 2.69 -7.39
CA LEU A 42 -1.88 2.63 -5.93
C LEU A 42 -1.95 4.03 -5.35
N HIS A 43 -2.81 4.20 -4.37
CA HIS A 43 -3.02 5.49 -3.70
C HIS A 43 -3.10 5.28 -2.19
N THR A 44 -2.67 6.30 -1.44
CA THR A 44 -3.01 6.34 -0.02
C THR A 44 -4.49 6.71 0.12
N LEU A 45 -5.04 6.50 1.30
CA LEU A 45 -6.43 6.88 1.58
C LEU A 45 -6.46 8.24 2.27
N SER A 46 -7.54 9.00 2.06
CA SER A 46 -7.73 10.27 2.76
C SER A 46 -7.86 10.07 4.26
N ASP A 47 -8.36 8.92 4.67
CA ASP A 47 -8.41 8.51 6.08
C ASP A 47 -7.94 7.07 6.15
N ASN A 48 -6.76 6.85 6.74
CA ASN A 48 -6.17 5.51 6.79
C ASN A 48 -7.01 4.53 7.61
N ASP A 49 -7.82 5.01 8.53
CA ASP A 49 -8.68 4.17 9.36
C ASP A 49 -9.99 3.81 8.68
N ASP A 50 -10.27 4.41 7.53
CA ASP A 50 -11.50 4.15 6.77
C ASP A 50 -11.13 3.72 5.36
N VAL A 51 -11.20 2.41 5.10
CA VAL A 51 -10.84 1.85 3.80
C VAL A 51 -11.81 2.26 2.69
N ASP A 52 -12.96 2.81 3.04
CA ASP A 52 -13.92 3.33 2.07
C ASP A 52 -13.72 4.83 1.82
N SER A 53 -12.74 5.45 2.45
CA SER A 53 -12.42 6.86 2.21
C SER A 53 -11.82 7.03 0.81
N ASP A 54 -11.74 8.28 0.36
CA ASP A 54 -11.29 8.57 -0.99
C ASP A 54 -9.81 8.28 -1.18
N PRO A 55 -9.40 7.80 -2.37
CA PRO A 55 -8.00 7.77 -2.73
C PRO A 55 -7.43 9.20 -2.65
N TYR A 56 -6.29 9.33 -2.00
CA TYR A 56 -5.75 10.65 -1.71
C TYR A 56 -4.53 10.99 -2.57
N ALA A 57 -3.41 10.32 -2.30
CA ALA A 57 -2.15 10.61 -2.97
C ALA A 57 -1.68 9.39 -3.73
N ARG A 58 -1.37 9.57 -5.03
CA ARG A 58 -0.84 8.48 -5.83
C ARG A 58 0.57 8.15 -5.36
N VAL A 59 0.84 6.87 -5.18
CA VAL A 59 2.17 6.40 -4.81
C VAL A 59 2.90 5.89 -6.04
N LYS A 60 4.21 5.99 -6.02
CA LYS A 60 5.03 5.48 -7.12
C LYS A 60 4.94 3.97 -7.16
N ALA A 61 4.78 3.41 -8.36
CA ALA A 61 4.58 1.98 -8.53
C ALA A 61 5.73 1.15 -7.95
N ASN A 62 6.95 1.67 -7.98
CA ASN A 62 8.12 0.94 -7.49
C ASN A 62 8.34 1.09 -5.98
N ARG A 63 7.50 1.85 -5.28
CA ARG A 63 7.61 1.99 -3.82
C ARG A 63 7.04 0.79 -3.10
N PHE A 64 6.11 0.07 -3.71
CA PHE A 64 5.41 -1.04 -3.07
C PHE A 64 5.50 -2.28 -3.92
N LYS A 65 5.55 -3.42 -3.25
CA LYS A 65 5.54 -4.72 -3.90
C LYS A 65 4.40 -5.53 -3.32
N ILE A 66 3.51 -5.99 -4.18
CA ILE A 66 2.38 -6.81 -3.76
C ILE A 66 2.86 -8.22 -3.56
N ILE A 67 2.62 -8.78 -2.38
CA ILE A 67 2.98 -10.16 -2.04
C ILE A 67 1.75 -10.87 -1.50
N ASP A 68 1.81 -12.21 -1.45
CA ASP A 68 0.67 -13.00 -0.99
C ASP A 68 0.50 -12.94 0.52
N LYS A 69 1.60 -12.94 1.24
CA LYS A 69 1.60 -12.85 2.70
C LYS A 69 2.98 -12.41 3.16
N PHE A 70 3.01 -11.81 4.34
CA PHE A 70 4.28 -11.43 4.95
C PHE A 70 5.03 -12.68 5.41
N SER A 71 6.36 -12.66 5.28
CA SER A 71 7.19 -13.81 5.62
C SER A 71 7.85 -13.63 6.98
N TYR A 72 7.06 -13.70 8.02
CA TYR A 72 7.59 -13.72 9.39
C TYR A 72 6.64 -14.43 10.35
#